data_bea1b8fd052800c682b288f55a52464a
#
_entry.id   bea1b8fd052800c682b288f55a52464a
#
_cell.length_a   1.000
_cell.length_b   1.000
_cell.length_c   1.000
_cell.angle_alpha   90.00
_cell.angle_beta   90.00
_cell.angle_gamma   90.00
#
_symmetry.space_group_name_H-M   'P 1'
#
loop_
_entity.id
_entity.type
_entity.pdbx_description
1 polymer ?
#
loop_
_entity_poly.entity_id
_entity_poly.type
_entity_poly.pdbx_seq_one_letter_code
_entity_poly.pdbx_strand_id
1 'polypeptide(L)'
;ISKYTVTKPDGWKASLTGKGLTIIAPVAENQYAETGGKVAIMAVASNGQSIISEIPVIIGEAPVTISVEGQTVSTTLTSGIEMYYLGVLEINEYSAEAVAELVNGYAARMYMKTAALDKVPLAELIGKDPEAGKTYMIWAVPPFEAGSVCLPDDVIATVIKIAPTVELKISNITFEGATVSAIRK
;
A
#
# COMPACT_ATOMS: atom_id res chain seq x y z
N ILE A 1 -12.73 -25.94 -5.11
CA ILE A 1 -13.14 -25.02 -6.20
C ILE A 1 -13.01 -25.79 -7.50
N SER A 2 -14.10 -25.80 -8.28
CA SER A 2 -14.17 -26.56 -9.55
C SER A 2 -13.83 -25.70 -10.76
N LYS A 3 -14.01 -24.38 -10.66
CA LYS A 3 -13.78 -23.44 -11.77
C LYS A 3 -13.52 -22.03 -11.28
N TYR A 4 -12.61 -21.31 -11.98
CA TYR A 4 -12.46 -19.86 -11.89
C TYR A 4 -12.83 -19.22 -13.21
N THR A 5 -13.43 -18.05 -13.14
CA THR A 5 -13.64 -17.15 -14.28
C THR A 5 -13.10 -15.77 -13.92
N VAL A 6 -12.31 -15.18 -14.81
CA VAL A 6 -11.79 -13.83 -14.65
C VAL A 6 -12.42 -12.97 -15.73
N THR A 7 -13.11 -11.90 -15.31
CA THR A 7 -13.61 -10.84 -16.18
C THR A 7 -12.78 -9.58 -16.01
N LYS A 8 -12.67 -8.77 -17.03
CA LYS A 8 -11.79 -7.60 -17.05
C LYS A 8 -12.32 -6.56 -18.01
N PRO A 9 -11.95 -5.26 -17.86
CA PRO A 9 -12.29 -4.23 -18.84
C PRO A 9 -11.64 -4.50 -20.20
N ASP A 10 -12.18 -3.93 -21.25
CA ASP A 10 -11.66 -4.09 -22.60
C ASP A 10 -10.23 -3.52 -22.72
N GLY A 11 -9.38 -4.25 -23.42
CA GLY A 11 -7.96 -3.93 -23.58
C GLY A 11 -7.04 -4.39 -22.43
N TRP A 12 -7.58 -4.67 -21.24
CA TRP A 12 -6.81 -5.17 -20.11
C TRP A 12 -6.50 -6.65 -20.23
N LYS A 13 -5.42 -7.09 -19.58
CA LYS A 13 -5.12 -8.52 -19.42
C LYS A 13 -5.19 -8.87 -17.94
N ALA A 14 -5.85 -9.98 -17.63
CA ALA A 14 -5.89 -10.51 -16.28
C ALA A 14 -5.81 -12.04 -16.34
N SER A 15 -4.98 -12.61 -15.49
CA SER A 15 -4.80 -14.06 -15.39
C SER A 15 -4.60 -14.48 -13.94
N LEU A 16 -5.17 -15.63 -13.58
CA LEU A 16 -5.03 -16.25 -12.26
C LEU A 16 -4.16 -17.51 -12.41
N THR A 17 -3.03 -17.53 -11.71
CA THR A 17 -2.12 -18.68 -11.70
C THR A 17 -1.83 -19.10 -10.27
N GLY A 18 -2.28 -20.28 -9.88
CA GLY A 18 -2.19 -20.73 -8.49
C GLY A 18 -2.97 -19.81 -7.55
N LYS A 19 -2.27 -19.09 -6.67
CA LYS A 19 -2.85 -18.11 -5.73
C LYS A 19 -2.60 -16.66 -6.16
N GLY A 20 -1.92 -16.44 -7.29
CA GLY A 20 -1.55 -15.12 -7.78
C GLY A 20 -2.47 -14.64 -8.90
N LEU A 21 -3.02 -13.43 -8.76
CA LEU A 21 -3.69 -12.70 -9.82
C LEU A 21 -2.69 -11.73 -10.44
N THR A 22 -2.52 -11.81 -11.76
CA THR A 22 -1.74 -10.84 -12.53
C THR A 22 -2.70 -9.98 -13.35
N ILE A 23 -2.61 -8.67 -13.22
CA ILE A 23 -3.37 -7.69 -13.99
C ILE A 23 -2.37 -6.82 -14.76
N ILE A 24 -2.60 -6.65 -16.04
CA ILE A 24 -1.77 -5.81 -16.91
C ILE A 24 -2.67 -4.78 -17.58
N ALA A 25 -2.35 -3.51 -17.37
CA ALA A 25 -3.02 -2.41 -18.05
C ALA A 25 -2.74 -2.47 -19.57
N PRO A 26 -3.66 -1.98 -20.42
CA PRO A 26 -3.40 -1.83 -21.83
C PRO A 26 -2.25 -0.82 -22.06
N VAL A 27 -1.56 -0.97 -23.19
CA VAL A 27 -0.58 0.03 -23.60
C VAL A 27 -1.28 1.35 -23.96
N ALA A 28 -0.63 2.47 -23.69
CA ALA A 28 -1.21 3.82 -23.89
C ALA A 28 -1.68 4.09 -25.33
N GLU A 29 -1.17 3.36 -26.30
CA GLU A 29 -1.51 3.48 -27.72
C GLU A 29 -2.82 2.78 -28.11
N ASN A 30 -3.39 1.96 -27.21
CA ASN A 30 -4.64 1.26 -27.48
C ASN A 30 -5.85 2.16 -27.22
N GLN A 31 -6.23 2.95 -28.21
CA GLN A 31 -7.35 3.88 -28.15
C GLN A 31 -8.74 3.24 -27.92
N TYR A 32 -8.84 1.92 -28.02
CA TYR A 32 -10.07 1.18 -27.77
C TYR A 32 -10.13 0.53 -26.40
N ALA A 33 -9.07 0.68 -25.61
CA ALA A 33 -9.04 0.13 -24.26
C ALA A 33 -9.84 1.01 -23.29
N GLU A 34 -10.57 0.38 -22.40
CA GLU A 34 -11.20 1.10 -21.29
C GLU A 34 -10.13 1.65 -20.35
N THR A 35 -10.29 2.91 -19.93
CA THR A 35 -9.37 3.58 -19.00
C THR A 35 -9.47 3.07 -17.58
N GLY A 36 -10.53 2.31 -17.27
CA GLY A 36 -10.74 1.70 -15.98
C GLY A 36 -11.96 0.80 -15.95
N GLY A 37 -12.23 0.24 -14.81
CA GLY A 37 -13.35 -0.68 -14.60
C GLY A 37 -13.06 -1.62 -13.44
N LYS A 38 -13.57 -2.85 -13.51
CA LYS A 38 -13.35 -3.87 -12.50
C LYS A 38 -12.79 -5.14 -13.13
N VAL A 39 -11.76 -5.69 -12.50
CA VAL A 39 -11.34 -7.07 -12.73
C VAL A 39 -12.06 -7.92 -11.68
N ALA A 40 -12.93 -8.83 -12.12
CA ALA A 40 -13.66 -9.69 -11.21
C ALA A 40 -13.20 -11.15 -11.32
N ILE A 41 -13.04 -11.81 -10.20
CA ILE A 41 -12.76 -13.24 -10.11
C ILE A 41 -13.99 -13.91 -9.53
N MET A 42 -14.58 -14.80 -10.29
CA MET A 42 -15.64 -15.68 -9.82
C MET A 42 -15.08 -17.08 -9.58
N ALA A 43 -15.17 -17.55 -8.36
CA ALA A 43 -14.82 -18.92 -7.98
C ALA A 43 -16.09 -19.74 -7.76
N VAL A 44 -16.18 -20.90 -8.39
CA VAL A 44 -17.34 -21.81 -8.26
C VAL A 44 -16.89 -23.07 -7.52
N ALA A 45 -17.56 -23.40 -6.45
CA ALA A 45 -17.35 -24.63 -5.69
C ALA A 45 -18.01 -25.84 -6.38
N SER A 46 -17.61 -27.06 -5.98
CA SER A 46 -18.19 -28.30 -6.54
C SER A 46 -19.69 -28.47 -6.25
N ASN A 47 -20.20 -27.81 -5.23
CA ASN A 47 -21.64 -27.80 -4.89
C ASN A 47 -22.43 -26.71 -5.64
N GLY A 48 -21.81 -26.00 -6.59
CA GLY A 48 -22.46 -24.94 -7.39
C GLY A 48 -22.50 -23.56 -6.73
N GLN A 49 -22.08 -23.42 -5.47
CA GLN A 49 -21.97 -22.10 -4.84
C GLN A 49 -20.85 -21.30 -5.49
N SER A 50 -21.05 -19.99 -5.63
CA SER A 50 -20.04 -19.09 -6.19
C SER A 50 -19.75 -17.92 -5.25
N ILE A 51 -18.52 -17.44 -5.30
CA ILE A 51 -18.09 -16.19 -4.69
C ILE A 51 -17.45 -15.32 -5.76
N ILE A 52 -17.70 -14.03 -5.71
CA ILE A 52 -17.12 -13.04 -6.60
C ILE A 52 -16.27 -12.08 -5.78
N SER A 53 -15.05 -11.83 -6.23
CA SER A 53 -14.19 -10.76 -5.72
C SER A 53 -13.92 -9.78 -6.85
N GLU A 54 -14.14 -8.49 -6.62
CA GLU A 54 -13.94 -7.42 -7.60
C GLU A 54 -12.75 -6.56 -7.18
N ILE A 55 -11.92 -6.19 -8.15
CA ILE A 55 -10.76 -5.32 -7.97
C ILE A 55 -10.94 -4.15 -8.93
N PRO A 56 -11.12 -2.91 -8.45
CA PRO A 56 -11.18 -1.75 -9.32
C PRO A 56 -9.82 -1.52 -9.96
N VAL A 57 -9.81 -1.14 -11.22
CA VAL A 57 -8.61 -0.84 -12.01
C VAL A 57 -8.83 0.42 -12.83
N ILE A 58 -7.82 1.28 -12.90
CA ILE A 58 -7.86 2.53 -13.67
C ILE A 58 -6.50 2.79 -14.31
N ILE A 59 -6.52 3.32 -15.53
CA ILE A 59 -5.34 3.91 -16.18
C ILE A 59 -5.43 5.42 -15.97
N GLY A 60 -4.42 5.97 -15.36
CA GLY A 60 -4.32 7.40 -15.11
C GLY A 60 -3.19 7.67 -14.13
N GLU A 61 -2.81 8.93 -14.01
CA GLU A 61 -1.93 9.33 -12.93
C GLU A 61 -2.69 9.21 -11.61
N ALA A 62 -2.15 8.45 -10.69
CA ALA A 62 -2.70 8.41 -9.34
C ALA A 62 -2.67 9.83 -8.77
N PRO A 63 -3.77 10.33 -8.18
CA PRO A 63 -3.82 11.69 -7.64
C PRO A 63 -2.73 11.95 -6.60
N VAL A 64 -2.34 10.94 -5.87
CA VAL A 64 -1.22 10.93 -4.93
C VAL A 64 -0.44 9.63 -5.13
N THR A 65 0.89 9.70 -5.13
CA THR A 65 1.73 8.50 -5.04
C THR A 65 2.60 8.54 -3.80
N ILE A 66 2.92 7.39 -3.25
CA ILE A 66 3.80 7.24 -2.09
C ILE A 66 5.02 6.44 -2.53
N SER A 67 6.21 6.96 -2.26
CA SER A 67 7.46 6.22 -2.42
C SER A 67 8.21 6.16 -1.09
N VAL A 68 8.84 5.02 -0.84
CA VAL A 68 9.62 4.78 0.39
C VAL A 68 11.02 4.34 -0.01
N GLU A 69 12.02 5.06 0.49
CA GLU A 69 13.43 4.74 0.31
C GLU A 69 14.09 4.61 1.68
N GLY A 70 14.48 3.40 2.06
CA GLY A 70 14.94 3.12 3.42
C GLY A 70 13.84 3.42 4.45
N GLN A 71 14.04 4.43 5.28
CA GLN A 71 13.06 4.91 6.25
C GLN A 71 12.62 6.35 5.96
N THR A 72 12.70 6.79 4.72
CA THR A 72 12.19 8.10 4.29
C THR A 72 11.01 7.93 3.36
N VAL A 73 10.06 8.84 3.45
CA VAL A 73 8.83 8.85 2.70
C VAL A 73 8.78 10.08 1.81
N SER A 74 8.46 9.87 0.55
CA SER A 74 8.16 10.94 -0.40
C SER A 74 6.77 10.74 -0.99
N THR A 75 6.11 11.82 -1.35
CA THR A 75 4.85 11.78 -2.08
C THR A 75 4.94 12.65 -3.32
N THR A 76 4.26 12.25 -4.39
CA THR A 76 4.03 13.12 -5.54
C THR A 76 2.54 13.38 -5.69
N LEU A 77 2.19 14.57 -6.11
CA LEU A 77 0.81 15.00 -6.32
C LEU A 77 0.61 15.28 -7.81
N THR A 78 -0.47 14.78 -8.37
CA THR A 78 -0.89 15.16 -9.72
C THR A 78 -1.33 16.62 -9.73
N SER A 79 -1.15 17.30 -10.85
CA SER A 79 -1.55 18.70 -11.03
C SER A 79 -3.02 18.93 -10.63
N GLY A 80 -3.24 19.98 -9.83
CA GLY A 80 -4.57 20.32 -9.31
C GLY A 80 -4.91 19.73 -7.95
N ILE A 81 -4.07 18.87 -7.39
CA ILE A 81 -4.23 18.41 -6.00
C ILE A 81 -3.58 19.43 -5.05
N GLU A 82 -4.40 20.17 -4.33
CA GLU A 82 -3.96 21.20 -3.38
C GLU A 82 -3.86 20.68 -1.93
N MET A 83 -4.50 19.56 -1.63
CA MET A 83 -4.49 18.93 -0.30
C MET A 83 -4.75 17.43 -0.43
N TYR A 84 -4.30 16.68 0.53
CA TYR A 84 -4.56 15.24 0.67
C TYR A 84 -4.41 14.83 2.14
N TYR A 85 -4.86 13.65 2.49
CA TYR A 85 -4.63 13.08 3.81
C TYR A 85 -3.46 12.09 3.72
N LEU A 86 -2.59 12.11 4.74
CA LEU A 86 -1.47 11.18 4.83
C LEU A 86 -1.20 10.84 6.29
N GLY A 87 -1.03 9.58 6.56
CA GLY A 87 -0.68 9.09 7.88
C GLY A 87 0.09 7.78 7.86
N VAL A 88 0.45 7.33 9.03
CA VAL A 88 1.15 6.07 9.26
C VAL A 88 0.43 5.29 10.35
N LEU A 89 0.21 4.02 10.12
CA LEU A 89 -0.32 3.08 11.11
C LEU A 89 0.67 1.93 11.33
N GLU A 90 0.89 1.57 12.59
CA GLU A 90 1.51 0.29 12.91
C GLU A 90 0.47 -0.81 12.69
N ILE A 91 0.79 -1.80 11.88
CA ILE A 91 -0.15 -2.83 11.47
C ILE A 91 0.43 -4.23 11.58
N ASN A 92 -0.43 -5.19 11.88
CA ASN A 92 -0.14 -6.61 11.68
C ASN A 92 -0.65 -7.09 10.32
N GLU A 93 -1.76 -6.53 9.85
CA GLU A 93 -2.39 -6.81 8.56
C GLU A 93 -2.83 -5.50 7.90
N TYR A 94 -2.82 -5.46 6.56
CA TYR A 94 -3.30 -4.30 5.79
C TYR A 94 -4.81 -4.10 6.03
N SER A 95 -5.20 -2.86 6.33
CA SER A 95 -6.60 -2.48 6.51
C SER A 95 -6.88 -1.10 5.94
N ALA A 96 -7.45 -1.06 4.74
CA ALA A 96 -7.95 0.16 4.11
C ALA A 96 -9.21 0.69 4.82
N GLU A 97 -10.01 -0.20 5.39
CA GLU A 97 -11.21 0.14 6.17
C GLU A 97 -10.87 1.01 7.38
N ALA A 98 -9.82 0.63 8.13
CA ALA A 98 -9.37 1.42 9.28
C ALA A 98 -8.92 2.84 8.88
N VAL A 99 -8.26 2.98 7.72
CA VAL A 99 -7.89 4.29 7.19
C VAL A 99 -9.10 5.10 6.78
N ALA A 100 -10.05 4.49 6.06
CA ALA A 100 -11.29 5.15 5.66
C ALA A 100 -12.07 5.66 6.89
N GLU A 101 -12.15 4.88 7.96
CA GLU A 101 -12.77 5.30 9.23
C GLU A 101 -12.05 6.49 9.85
N LEU A 102 -10.70 6.50 9.87
CA LEU A 102 -9.91 7.63 10.38
C LEU A 102 -10.17 8.90 9.59
N VAL A 103 -10.19 8.83 8.26
CA VAL A 103 -10.39 9.98 7.38
C VAL A 103 -11.82 10.51 7.43
N ASN A 104 -12.80 9.64 7.64
CA ASN A 104 -14.20 10.03 7.84
C ASN A 104 -14.48 10.58 9.26
N GLY A 105 -13.56 10.39 10.17
CA GLY A 105 -13.70 10.80 11.57
C GLY A 105 -13.26 12.23 11.87
N TYR A 106 -13.47 12.66 13.11
CA TYR A 106 -13.07 13.99 13.61
C TYR A 106 -11.56 14.24 13.55
N ALA A 107 -10.76 13.19 13.57
CA ALA A 107 -9.30 13.26 13.56
C ALA A 107 -8.72 13.51 12.15
N ALA A 108 -9.52 13.51 11.10
CA ALA A 108 -9.06 13.67 9.71
C ALA A 108 -8.13 14.88 9.51
N ARG A 109 -8.42 16.00 10.16
CA ARG A 109 -7.61 17.21 10.05
C ARG A 109 -6.16 17.04 10.50
N MET A 110 -5.87 16.08 11.37
CA MET A 110 -4.51 15.81 11.85
C MET A 110 -3.64 15.18 10.75
N TYR A 111 -4.25 14.57 9.76
CA TYR A 111 -3.60 13.89 8.65
C TYR A 111 -3.54 14.74 7.38
N MET A 112 -4.14 15.92 7.37
CA MET A 112 -4.19 16.81 6.21
C MET A 112 -2.79 17.35 5.88
N LYS A 113 -2.42 17.26 4.60
CA LYS A 113 -1.20 17.81 4.01
C LYS A 113 -1.56 18.69 2.83
N THR A 114 -0.82 19.79 2.67
CA THR A 114 -1.01 20.77 1.59
C THR A 114 0.19 20.87 0.64
N ALA A 115 1.20 20.02 0.85
CA ALA A 115 2.38 19.95 0.01
C ALA A 115 2.86 18.49 -0.08
N ALA A 116 3.47 18.15 -1.20
CA ALA A 116 4.17 16.88 -1.35
C ALA A 116 5.29 16.75 -0.31
N LEU A 117 5.53 15.52 0.14
CA LEU A 117 6.67 15.21 1.00
C LEU A 117 7.89 14.90 0.14
N ASP A 118 9.06 15.37 0.57
CA ASP A 118 10.34 15.01 -0.03
C ASP A 118 11.26 14.43 1.04
N LYS A 119 11.47 13.11 0.98
CA LYS A 119 12.38 12.34 1.85
C LYS A 119 12.19 12.60 3.35
N VAL A 120 10.95 12.73 3.77
CA VAL A 120 10.61 12.95 5.19
C VAL A 120 10.88 11.65 5.97
N PRO A 121 11.64 11.70 7.09
CA PRO A 121 11.87 10.53 7.92
C PRO A 121 10.58 9.92 8.45
N LEU A 122 10.47 8.60 8.43
CA LEU A 122 9.32 7.87 8.97
C LEU A 122 9.10 8.21 10.46
N ALA A 123 10.19 8.39 11.22
CA ALA A 123 10.15 8.82 12.62
C ALA A 123 9.39 10.14 12.82
N GLU A 124 9.54 11.10 11.90
CA GLU A 124 8.83 12.37 11.95
C GLU A 124 7.32 12.19 11.71
N LEU A 125 6.94 11.30 10.78
CA LEU A 125 5.54 11.03 10.48
C LEU A 125 4.82 10.30 11.62
N ILE A 126 5.54 9.44 12.37
CA ILE A 126 4.98 8.70 13.51
C ILE A 126 5.10 9.49 14.82
N GLY A 127 6.00 10.48 14.89
CA GLY A 127 6.33 11.22 16.11
C GLY A 127 7.22 10.46 17.10
N LYS A 128 7.81 9.35 16.70
CA LYS A 128 8.76 8.53 17.46
C LYS A 128 9.62 7.68 16.51
N ASP A 129 10.72 7.12 17.01
CA ASP A 129 11.53 6.18 16.22
C ASP A 129 10.73 4.91 15.88
N PRO A 130 10.82 4.43 14.63
CA PRO A 130 10.20 3.19 14.21
C PRO A 130 10.81 1.99 14.96
N GLU A 131 9.97 1.14 15.50
CA GLU A 131 10.41 -0.03 16.27
C GLU A 131 10.88 -1.17 15.36
N ALA A 132 12.04 -1.74 15.69
CA ALA A 132 12.61 -2.86 14.97
C ALA A 132 11.66 -4.09 14.95
N GLY A 133 11.50 -4.72 13.81
CA GLY A 133 10.64 -5.86 13.60
C GLY A 133 9.16 -5.52 13.38
N LYS A 134 8.75 -4.27 13.57
CA LYS A 134 7.38 -3.81 13.34
C LYS A 134 7.13 -3.52 11.86
N THR A 135 5.86 -3.55 11.50
CA THR A 135 5.38 -3.22 10.17
C THR A 135 4.51 -1.97 10.25
N TYR A 136 4.76 -1.03 9.35
CA TYR A 136 4.02 0.22 9.26
C TYR A 136 3.38 0.33 7.89
N MET A 137 2.13 0.76 7.85
CA MET A 137 1.43 1.15 6.65
C MET A 137 1.46 2.66 6.52
N ILE A 138 2.09 3.16 5.47
CA ILE A 138 2.02 4.58 5.08
C ILE A 138 0.87 4.66 4.10
N TRP A 139 -0.10 5.51 4.39
CA TRP A 139 -1.30 5.65 3.60
C TRP A 139 -1.55 7.10 3.21
N ALA A 140 -2.16 7.28 2.05
CA ALA A 140 -2.66 8.56 1.59
C ALA A 140 -4.07 8.41 1.02
N VAL A 141 -4.87 9.46 1.16
CA VAL A 141 -6.19 9.57 0.57
C VAL A 141 -6.26 10.92 -0.15
N PRO A 142 -6.56 10.94 -1.46
CA PRO A 142 -6.77 12.17 -2.19
C PRO A 142 -7.99 12.93 -1.65
N PRO A 143 -8.15 14.23 -1.97
CA PRO A 143 -9.35 14.97 -1.60
C PRO A 143 -10.57 14.34 -2.25
N PHE A 144 -11.68 14.32 -1.55
CA PHE A 144 -12.97 13.88 -2.04
C PHE A 144 -14.00 15.01 -1.92
N GLU A 145 -15.08 14.89 -2.68
CA GLU A 145 -16.12 15.92 -2.74
C GLU A 145 -16.76 16.20 -1.37
N ALA A 146 -17.11 17.44 -1.12
CA ALA A 146 -17.78 17.83 0.12
C ALA A 146 -19.11 17.08 0.28
N GLY A 147 -19.28 16.39 1.40
CA GLY A 147 -20.44 15.54 1.67
C GLY A 147 -20.29 14.08 1.22
N SER A 148 -19.21 13.74 0.52
CA SER A 148 -18.84 12.34 0.26
C SER A 148 -18.11 11.74 1.47
N VAL A 149 -18.00 10.43 1.48
CA VAL A 149 -17.22 9.67 2.46
C VAL A 149 -16.05 8.99 1.75
N CYS A 150 -14.92 8.90 2.44
CA CYS A 150 -13.80 8.09 2.00
C CYS A 150 -14.19 6.62 2.05
N LEU A 151 -13.96 5.91 0.96
CA LEU A 151 -14.15 4.47 0.87
C LEU A 151 -12.79 3.76 0.99
N PRO A 152 -12.76 2.47 1.36
CA PRO A 152 -11.52 1.69 1.37
C PRO A 152 -10.77 1.71 0.04
N ASP A 153 -11.49 1.76 -1.08
CA ASP A 153 -10.90 1.83 -2.43
C ASP A 153 -10.21 3.16 -2.75
N ASP A 154 -10.48 4.22 -1.97
CA ASP A 154 -9.80 5.52 -2.12
C ASP A 154 -8.43 5.55 -1.43
N VAL A 155 -8.11 4.53 -0.65
CA VAL A 155 -6.88 4.47 0.14
C VAL A 155 -5.72 3.99 -0.71
N ILE A 156 -4.74 4.86 -0.88
CA ILE A 156 -3.45 4.55 -1.50
C ILE A 156 -2.48 4.22 -0.37
N ALA A 157 -1.86 3.06 -0.38
CA ALA A 157 -0.98 2.68 0.71
C ALA A 157 0.25 1.89 0.24
N THR A 158 1.30 2.00 1.04
CA THR A 158 2.49 1.15 0.95
C THR A 158 2.87 0.66 2.34
N VAL A 159 3.55 -0.49 2.40
CA VAL A 159 3.91 -1.14 3.66
C VAL A 159 5.42 -1.21 3.78
N ILE A 160 5.95 -0.81 4.93
CA ILE A 160 7.36 -0.96 5.29
C ILE A 160 7.50 -1.84 6.52
N LYS A 161 8.40 -2.80 6.45
CA LYS A 161 8.81 -3.59 7.60
C LYS A 161 10.18 -3.11 8.08
N ILE A 162 10.27 -2.69 9.33
CA ILE A 162 11.54 -2.27 9.93
C ILE A 162 12.37 -3.52 10.24
N ALA A 163 13.54 -3.57 9.65
CA ALA A 163 14.45 -4.68 9.91
C ALA A 163 14.87 -4.70 11.39
N PRO A 164 14.96 -5.88 12.00
CA PRO A 164 15.50 -5.96 13.35
C PRO A 164 16.97 -5.52 13.36
N THR A 165 17.35 -4.77 14.37
CA THR A 165 18.74 -4.38 14.56
C THR A 165 19.53 -5.60 15.06
N VAL A 166 20.67 -5.87 14.43
CA VAL A 166 21.61 -6.90 14.86
C VAL A 166 22.87 -6.20 15.39
N GLU A 167 23.15 -6.41 16.66
CA GLU A 167 24.40 -5.96 17.26
C GLU A 167 25.44 -7.08 17.17
N LEU A 168 26.56 -6.80 16.52
CA LEU A 168 27.70 -7.72 16.50
C LEU A 168 28.62 -7.40 17.68
N LYS A 169 28.80 -8.35 18.58
CA LYS A 169 29.72 -8.24 19.69
C LYS A 169 30.93 -9.13 19.42
N ILE A 170 32.11 -8.52 19.40
CA ILE A 170 33.39 -9.24 19.32
C ILE A 170 33.93 -9.37 20.75
N SER A 171 34.26 -10.58 21.14
CA SER A 171 34.84 -10.89 22.44
C SER A 171 35.91 -11.96 22.32
N ASN A 172 36.66 -12.19 23.40
CA ASN A 172 37.71 -13.20 23.47
C ASN A 172 38.72 -13.10 22.31
N ILE A 173 39.19 -11.88 22.02
CA ILE A 173 40.18 -11.64 21.00
C ILE A 173 41.51 -12.23 21.48
N THR A 174 42.01 -13.21 20.76
CA THR A 174 43.31 -13.86 21.02
C THR A 174 44.17 -13.80 19.74
N PHE A 175 45.42 -14.19 19.84
CA PHE A 175 46.27 -14.30 18.67
C PHE A 175 45.81 -15.36 17.67
N GLU A 176 45.04 -16.35 18.13
CA GLU A 176 44.49 -17.47 17.33
C GLU A 176 43.09 -17.21 16.79
N GLY A 177 42.37 -16.18 17.28
CA GLY A 177 41.01 -15.87 16.81
C GLY A 177 40.23 -14.96 17.74
N ALA A 178 38.97 -14.75 17.40
CA ALA A 178 38.00 -14.00 18.19
C ALA A 178 36.62 -14.67 18.13
N THR A 179 35.83 -14.49 19.18
CA THR A 179 34.44 -14.90 19.19
C THR A 179 33.57 -13.76 18.69
N VAL A 180 32.78 -14.02 17.64
CA VAL A 180 31.78 -13.08 17.13
C VAL A 180 30.39 -13.60 17.48
N SER A 181 29.61 -12.81 18.17
CA SER A 181 28.21 -13.11 18.47
C SER A 181 27.30 -12.04 17.93
N ALA A 182 26.17 -12.47 17.36
CA ALA A 182 25.12 -11.58 16.90
C ALA A 182 23.98 -11.57 17.93
N ILE A 183 23.61 -10.39 18.38
CA ILE A 183 22.48 -10.17 19.28
C ILE A 183 21.41 -9.45 18.51
N ARG A 184 20.23 -10.06 18.40
CA ARG A 184 19.06 -9.42 17.83
C ARG A 184 18.42 -8.53 18.90
N LYS A 185 18.27 -7.27 18.61
CA LYS A 185 17.48 -6.29 19.40
C LYS A 185 16.11 -6.10 18.80
#